data_94de45556d18a91a5ba744c30486e7a6
#
_entry.id   94de45556d18a91a5ba744c30486e7a6
#
_cell.length_a   1.000
_cell.length_b   1.000
_cell.length_c   1.000
_cell.angle_alpha   90.00
_cell.angle_beta   90.00
_cell.angle_gamma   90.00
#
_symmetry.space_group_name_H-M   'P 1'
#
loop_
_entity.id
_entity.type
_entity.pdbx_description
1 polymer ?
#
loop_
_entity_poly.entity_id
_entity_poly.type
_entity_poly.pdbx_seq_one_letter_code
_entity_poly.pdbx_strand_id
1 'polypeptide(L)'
;MFAAYLAVTVAAAIAFAYAAVLNFTHNPSVAKVAERLGVPVSWQVPLGFLLGAGSVGLATGFAVPALGTAAACGLVLYFLFAAGAHIRARDTRLLDWINWSAFFSLAVAALVVALAYRSPL
;
A
#
# COMPACT_ATOMS: atom_id res chain seq x y z
N MET A 1 -16.87 -14.52 -7.97
CA MET A 1 -16.49 -13.37 -7.15
C MET A 1 -15.49 -13.73 -6.05
N PHE A 2 -15.69 -14.85 -5.38
CA PHE A 2 -14.75 -15.26 -4.33
C PHE A 2 -13.31 -15.43 -4.86
N ALA A 3 -13.14 -16.04 -6.03
CA ALA A 3 -11.81 -16.23 -6.61
C ALA A 3 -11.11 -14.87 -6.86
N ALA A 4 -11.83 -13.87 -7.34
CA ALA A 4 -11.29 -12.55 -7.56
C ALA A 4 -10.91 -11.86 -6.24
N TYR A 5 -11.78 -11.95 -5.24
CA TYR A 5 -11.54 -11.43 -3.91
C TYR A 5 -10.28 -12.08 -3.29
N LEU A 6 -10.23 -13.41 -3.34
CA LEU A 6 -9.09 -14.16 -2.81
C LEU A 6 -7.78 -13.79 -3.51
N ALA A 7 -7.77 -13.82 -4.84
CA ALA A 7 -6.56 -13.57 -5.62
C ALA A 7 -6.03 -12.14 -5.42
N VAL A 8 -6.91 -11.16 -5.50
CA VAL A 8 -6.53 -9.75 -5.36
C VAL A 8 -6.06 -9.46 -3.94
N THR A 9 -6.79 -9.95 -2.93
CA THR A 9 -6.46 -9.68 -1.53
C THR A 9 -5.14 -10.34 -1.13
N VAL A 10 -4.89 -11.58 -1.56
CA VAL A 10 -3.63 -12.26 -1.28
C VAL A 10 -2.47 -11.56 -1.99
N ALA A 11 -2.65 -11.21 -3.26
CA ALA A 11 -1.62 -10.48 -4.00
C ALA A 11 -1.29 -9.15 -3.34
N ALA A 12 -2.31 -8.40 -2.91
CA ALA A 12 -2.12 -7.13 -2.22
C ALA A 12 -1.41 -7.32 -0.88
N ALA A 13 -1.84 -8.30 -0.08
CA ALA A 13 -1.23 -8.56 1.21
C ALA A 13 0.26 -8.89 1.07
N ILE A 14 0.62 -9.72 0.08
CA ILE A 14 2.01 -10.08 -0.18
C ILE A 14 2.81 -8.86 -0.66
N ALA A 15 2.27 -8.09 -1.59
CA ALA A 15 2.95 -6.93 -2.15
C ALA A 15 3.22 -5.88 -1.06
N PHE A 16 2.25 -5.59 -0.21
CA PHE A 16 2.42 -4.59 0.85
C PHE A 16 3.29 -5.11 1.99
N ALA A 17 3.28 -6.40 2.27
CA ALA A 17 4.24 -7.00 3.21
C ALA A 17 5.67 -6.85 2.70
N TYR A 18 5.88 -7.10 1.42
CA TYR A 18 7.18 -6.92 0.79
C TYR A 18 7.64 -5.46 0.87
N ALA A 19 6.74 -4.52 0.55
CA ALA A 19 7.03 -3.10 0.66
C ALA A 19 7.36 -2.69 2.10
N ALA A 20 6.68 -3.26 3.10
CA ALA A 20 6.97 -3.03 4.50
C ALA A 20 8.39 -3.48 4.85
N VAL A 21 8.79 -4.67 4.40
CA VAL A 21 10.14 -5.19 4.64
C VAL A 21 11.19 -4.28 4.03
N LEU A 22 10.96 -3.79 2.80
CA LEU A 22 11.89 -2.86 2.14
C LEU A 22 12.06 -1.58 2.97
N ASN A 23 11.00 -1.08 3.57
CA ASN A 23 11.08 0.11 4.43
C ASN A 23 11.79 -0.20 5.75
N PHE A 24 11.48 -1.32 6.41
CA PHE A 24 12.12 -1.70 7.67
C PHE A 24 13.62 -1.92 7.52
N THR A 25 14.05 -2.45 6.39
CA THR A 25 15.46 -2.75 6.13
C THR A 25 16.21 -1.58 5.51
N HIS A 26 15.57 -0.42 5.36
CA HIS A 26 16.14 0.76 4.72
C HIS A 26 16.76 0.42 3.36
N ASN A 27 16.01 -0.33 2.53
CA ASN A 27 16.47 -0.74 1.20
C ASN A 27 17.00 0.49 0.44
N PRO A 28 18.20 0.41 -0.17
CA PRO A 28 18.81 1.58 -0.83
C PRO A 28 17.95 2.23 -1.90
N SER A 29 17.20 1.46 -2.68
CA SER A 29 16.30 2.00 -3.71
C SER A 29 15.18 2.83 -3.09
N VAL A 30 14.59 2.33 -1.99
CA VAL A 30 13.53 3.03 -1.28
C VAL A 30 14.07 4.27 -0.58
N ALA A 31 15.25 4.17 0.03
CA ALA A 31 15.90 5.30 0.70
C ALA A 31 16.19 6.44 -0.30
N LYS A 32 16.60 6.11 -1.52
CA LYS A 32 16.82 7.11 -2.58
C LYS A 32 15.54 7.82 -2.98
N VAL A 33 14.42 7.09 -3.07
CA VAL A 33 13.12 7.69 -3.36
C VAL A 33 12.74 8.66 -2.24
N ALA A 34 12.88 8.24 -0.98
CA ALA A 34 12.58 9.10 0.17
C ALA A 34 13.43 10.38 0.14
N GLU A 35 14.71 10.25 -0.16
CA GLU A 35 15.62 11.40 -0.26
C GLU A 35 15.14 12.36 -1.35
N ARG A 36 14.78 11.85 -2.53
CA ARG A 36 14.28 12.69 -3.62
C ARG A 36 12.97 13.40 -3.25
N LEU A 37 12.14 12.78 -2.44
CA LEU A 37 10.87 13.36 -2.01
C LEU A 37 11.02 14.32 -0.83
N GLY A 38 12.22 14.43 -0.26
CA GLY A 38 12.44 15.25 0.92
C GLY A 38 11.87 14.64 2.19
N VAL A 39 11.67 13.33 2.19
CA VAL A 39 11.17 12.58 3.35
C VAL A 39 12.38 12.07 4.13
N PRO A 40 12.47 12.35 5.44
CA PRO A 40 13.58 11.84 6.24
C PRO A 40 13.65 10.31 6.20
N VAL A 41 14.84 9.75 6.11
CA VAL A 41 15.04 8.30 6.07
C VAL A 41 14.50 7.64 7.33
N SER A 42 14.53 8.32 8.46
CA SER A 42 13.96 7.83 9.72
C SER A 42 12.47 7.52 9.63
N TRP A 43 11.76 8.10 8.66
CA TRP A 43 10.33 7.83 8.45
C TRP A 43 10.07 6.47 7.80
N GLN A 44 11.10 5.81 7.26
CA GLN A 44 10.92 4.50 6.64
C GLN A 44 10.35 3.47 7.60
N VAL A 45 10.75 3.50 8.87
CA VAL A 45 10.23 2.56 9.86
C VAL A 45 8.73 2.79 10.14
N PRO A 46 8.27 4.02 10.47
CA PRO A 46 6.82 4.26 10.60
C PRO A 46 6.03 3.93 9.34
N LEU A 47 6.56 4.26 8.16
CA LEU A 47 5.89 3.94 6.90
C LEU A 47 5.81 2.44 6.68
N GLY A 48 6.86 1.71 7.06
CA GLY A 48 6.85 0.25 7.04
C GLY A 48 5.78 -0.33 7.95
N PHE A 49 5.58 0.24 9.14
CA PHE A 49 4.50 -0.18 10.05
C PHE A 49 3.12 0.05 9.42
N LEU A 50 2.91 1.17 8.74
CA LEU A 50 1.64 1.44 8.07
C LEU A 50 1.37 0.43 6.95
N LEU A 51 2.38 0.13 6.13
CA LEU A 51 2.26 -0.87 5.07
C LEU A 51 2.05 -2.28 5.64
N GLY A 52 2.77 -2.63 6.68
CA GLY A 52 2.63 -3.91 7.37
C GLY A 52 1.27 -4.07 8.02
N ALA A 53 0.78 -3.03 8.69
CA ALA A 53 -0.56 -3.03 9.27
C ALA A 53 -1.63 -3.19 8.19
N GLY A 54 -1.45 -2.54 7.03
CA GLY A 54 -2.35 -2.72 5.90
C GLY A 54 -2.34 -4.15 5.38
N SER A 55 -1.17 -4.75 5.23
CA SER A 55 -1.04 -6.15 4.79
C SER A 55 -1.73 -7.11 5.76
N VAL A 56 -1.45 -6.98 7.06
CA VAL A 56 -2.07 -7.82 8.10
C VAL A 56 -3.58 -7.60 8.12
N GLY A 57 -4.03 -6.34 8.00
CA GLY A 57 -5.45 -6.01 7.97
C GLY A 57 -6.18 -6.64 6.78
N LEU A 58 -5.54 -6.66 5.60
CA LEU A 58 -6.11 -7.35 4.44
C LEU A 58 -6.25 -8.85 4.70
N ALA A 59 -5.24 -9.46 5.29
CA ALA A 59 -5.28 -10.90 5.60
C ALA A 59 -6.33 -11.22 6.66
N THR A 60 -6.43 -10.42 7.72
CA THR A 60 -7.42 -10.63 8.77
C THR A 60 -8.84 -10.32 8.28
N GLY A 61 -8.98 -9.58 7.19
CA GLY A 61 -10.27 -9.31 6.55
C GLY A 61 -10.99 -10.56 6.07
N PHE A 62 -10.28 -11.68 5.87
CA PHE A 62 -10.93 -12.94 5.56
C PHE A 62 -11.79 -13.43 6.72
N ALA A 63 -11.39 -13.14 7.95
CA ALA A 63 -12.15 -13.49 9.15
C ALA A 63 -13.07 -12.34 9.59
N VAL A 64 -12.60 -11.11 9.51
CA VAL A 64 -13.34 -9.91 9.94
C VAL A 64 -13.37 -8.92 8.77
N PRO A 65 -14.43 -8.94 7.93
CA PRO A 65 -14.48 -8.11 6.72
C PRO A 65 -14.24 -6.61 6.96
N ALA A 66 -14.71 -6.09 8.07
CA ALA A 66 -14.52 -4.67 8.40
C ALA A 66 -13.04 -4.30 8.51
N LEU A 67 -12.20 -5.18 9.03
CA LEU A 67 -10.76 -4.94 9.13
C LEU A 67 -10.12 -4.90 7.75
N GLY A 68 -10.54 -5.79 6.85
CA GLY A 68 -10.03 -5.80 5.48
C GLY A 68 -10.39 -4.53 4.72
N THR A 69 -11.63 -4.08 4.84
CA THR A 69 -12.08 -2.84 4.21
C THR A 69 -11.34 -1.63 4.78
N ALA A 70 -11.20 -1.57 6.10
CA ALA A 70 -10.47 -0.49 6.75
C ALA A 70 -9.00 -0.45 6.31
N ALA A 71 -8.36 -1.62 6.22
CA ALA A 71 -6.98 -1.74 5.76
C ALA A 71 -6.84 -1.26 4.31
N ALA A 72 -7.75 -1.68 3.42
CA ALA A 72 -7.72 -1.25 2.02
C ALA A 72 -7.90 0.26 1.91
N CYS A 73 -8.82 0.85 2.67
CA CYS A 73 -9.00 2.30 2.70
C CYS A 73 -7.72 3.01 3.17
N GLY A 74 -7.09 2.50 4.22
CA GLY A 74 -5.84 3.07 4.72
C GLY A 74 -4.72 3.01 3.70
N LEU A 75 -4.61 1.91 2.96
CA LEU A 75 -3.61 1.78 1.90
C LEU A 75 -3.87 2.74 0.75
N VAL A 76 -5.12 2.91 0.35
CA VAL A 76 -5.48 3.91 -0.67
C VAL A 76 -5.05 5.30 -0.21
N LEU A 77 -5.37 5.67 1.03
CA LEU A 77 -4.96 6.96 1.59
C LEU A 77 -3.45 7.11 1.63
N TYR A 78 -2.74 6.06 2.03
CA TYR A 78 -1.27 6.07 2.04
C TYR A 78 -0.71 6.47 0.68
N PHE A 79 -1.20 5.86 -0.40
CA PHE A 79 -0.70 6.14 -1.74
C PHE A 79 -1.18 7.49 -2.29
N LEU A 80 -2.32 7.99 -1.84
CA LEU A 80 -2.73 9.35 -2.16
C LEU A 80 -1.78 10.38 -1.54
N PHE A 81 -1.38 10.18 -0.28
CA PHE A 81 -0.38 11.03 0.34
C PHE A 81 0.98 10.89 -0.34
N ALA A 82 1.33 9.67 -0.77
CA ALA A 82 2.56 9.43 -1.52
C ALA A 82 2.55 10.20 -2.84
N ALA A 83 1.43 10.20 -3.56
CA ALA A 83 1.29 10.99 -4.78
C ALA A 83 1.50 12.48 -4.50
N GLY A 84 0.92 12.98 -3.40
CA GLY A 84 1.13 14.35 -2.97
C GLY A 84 2.61 14.67 -2.72
N ALA A 85 3.34 13.74 -2.12
CA ALA A 85 4.78 13.91 -1.87
C ALA A 85 5.57 13.97 -3.18
N HIS A 86 5.25 13.08 -4.14
CA HIS A 86 5.88 13.10 -5.46
C HIS A 86 5.61 14.42 -6.20
N ILE A 87 4.36 14.88 -6.15
CA ILE A 87 3.97 16.15 -6.80
C ILE A 87 4.70 17.33 -6.15
N ARG A 88 4.73 17.36 -4.81
CA ARG A 88 5.41 18.43 -4.07
C ARG A 88 6.89 18.50 -4.41
N ALA A 89 7.54 17.36 -4.56
CA ALA A 89 8.95 17.26 -4.90
C ALA A 89 9.21 17.46 -6.40
N ARG A 90 8.16 17.65 -7.20
CA ARG A 90 8.25 17.77 -8.65
C ARG A 90 8.94 16.56 -9.28
N ASP A 91 8.61 15.39 -8.77
CA ASP A 91 9.15 14.13 -9.26
C ASP A 91 8.53 13.80 -10.61
N THR A 92 9.34 13.79 -11.66
CA THR A 92 8.92 13.48 -13.02
C THR A 92 9.47 12.15 -13.51
N ARG A 93 10.06 11.35 -12.61
CA ARG A 93 10.63 10.06 -12.98
C ARG A 93 9.52 9.06 -13.32
N LEU A 94 9.53 8.60 -14.55
CA LEU A 94 8.52 7.65 -15.02
C LEU A 94 8.51 6.38 -14.17
N LEU A 95 9.68 5.87 -13.80
CA LEU A 95 9.78 4.65 -13.01
C LEU A 95 9.10 4.79 -11.63
N ASP A 96 9.28 5.93 -10.98
CA ASP A 96 8.64 6.20 -9.69
C ASP A 96 7.11 6.20 -9.83
N TRP A 97 6.59 6.83 -10.90
CA TRP A 97 5.16 6.86 -11.15
C TRP A 97 4.58 5.52 -11.59
N ILE A 98 5.34 4.72 -12.33
CA ILE A 98 4.92 3.35 -12.68
C ILE A 98 4.82 2.52 -11.41
N ASN A 99 5.81 2.59 -10.54
CA ASN A 99 5.81 1.86 -9.28
C ASN A 99 4.64 2.31 -8.38
N TRP A 100 4.43 3.62 -8.25
CA TRP A 100 3.30 4.16 -7.51
C TRP A 100 1.97 3.66 -8.07
N SER A 101 1.80 3.71 -9.39
CA SER A 101 0.57 3.29 -10.06
C SER A 101 0.28 1.81 -9.81
N ALA A 102 1.30 0.96 -9.84
CA ALA A 102 1.13 -0.48 -9.59
C ALA A 102 0.59 -0.73 -8.17
N PHE A 103 1.21 -0.13 -7.16
CA PHE A 103 0.77 -0.29 -5.78
C PHE A 103 -0.57 0.36 -5.51
N PHE A 104 -0.80 1.56 -6.06
CA PHE A 104 -2.07 2.25 -5.91
C PHE A 104 -3.22 1.46 -6.54
N SER A 105 -3.01 0.93 -7.74
CA SER A 105 -4.00 0.11 -8.43
C SER A 105 -4.34 -1.13 -7.61
N LEU A 106 -3.34 -1.74 -7.00
CA LEU A 106 -3.54 -2.92 -6.17
C LEU A 106 -4.33 -2.58 -4.90
N ALA A 107 -4.06 -1.44 -4.28
CA ALA A 107 -4.82 -0.96 -3.12
C ALA A 107 -6.29 -0.69 -3.48
N VAL A 108 -6.52 -0.02 -4.61
CA VAL A 108 -7.88 0.27 -5.10
C VAL A 108 -8.60 -1.05 -5.43
N ALA A 109 -7.93 -1.97 -6.11
CA ALA A 109 -8.52 -3.27 -6.45
C ALA A 109 -8.90 -4.04 -5.18
N ALA A 110 -8.05 -4.03 -4.16
CA ALA A 110 -8.34 -4.68 -2.88
C ALA A 110 -9.59 -4.06 -2.23
N LEU A 111 -9.71 -2.74 -2.26
CA LEU A 111 -10.88 -2.06 -1.72
C LEU A 111 -12.15 -2.40 -2.51
N VAL A 112 -12.06 -2.39 -3.84
CA VAL A 112 -13.21 -2.69 -4.70
C VAL A 112 -13.72 -4.10 -4.45
N VAL A 113 -12.83 -5.11 -4.43
CA VAL A 113 -13.26 -6.49 -4.20
C VAL A 113 -13.78 -6.68 -2.78
N ALA A 114 -13.24 -5.98 -1.80
CA ALA A 114 -13.73 -6.04 -0.42
C ALA A 114 -15.16 -5.51 -0.34
N LEU A 115 -15.42 -4.35 -0.94
CA LEU A 115 -16.74 -3.75 -0.93
C LEU A 115 -17.74 -4.54 -1.76
N ALA A 116 -17.33 -5.08 -2.90
CA ALA A 116 -18.21 -5.81 -3.79
C ALA A 116 -18.57 -7.20 -3.26
N TYR A 117 -17.63 -7.88 -2.62
CA TYR A 117 -17.82 -9.27 -2.20
C TYR A 117 -18.05 -9.42 -0.69
N ARG A 118 -17.34 -8.66 0.11
CA ARG A 118 -17.34 -8.79 1.58
C ARG A 118 -17.71 -7.47 2.26
N SER A 119 -18.72 -6.78 1.74
CA SER A 119 -19.13 -5.50 2.34
C SER A 119 -19.39 -5.67 3.85
N PRO A 120 -18.76 -4.88 4.72
CA PRO A 120 -19.01 -4.90 6.15
C PRO A 120 -20.32 -4.22 6.55
N LEU A 121 -20.92 -3.52 5.59
CA LEU A 121 -22.16 -2.79 5.81
C LEU A 121 -23.35 -3.59 5.32
#